data_58b6380022c5f118d8a3caef3803cc6e
#
_entry.id   58b6380022c5f118d8a3caef3803cc6e
#
_cell.length_a   1.000
_cell.length_b   1.000
_cell.length_c   1.000
_cell.angle_alpha   90.00
_cell.angle_beta   90.00
_cell.angle_gamma   90.00
#
_symmetry.space_group_name_H-M   'P 1'
#
loop_
_entity.id
_entity.type
_entity.pdbx_description
1 polymer ?
#
loop_
_entity_poly.entity_id
_entity_poly.type
_entity_poly.pdbx_seq_one_letter_code
_entity_poly.pdbx_strand_id
1 'polypeptide(L)'
;MRQPHPHRFPLLLPAALAALVAFVSCSTRQPETTTSTPTAAVMTAVERGKYLVTVSGCNDCHTPGALFGAPDFARALSGSELGWSGPWGVTYASNLTPDMETGIGAWTDAEIERALRSGIKRDGTAIGPPMPWPEFAQYTPDDMAAVIAYLRSLPAVPHKNPARVMPGQKATGSIVTLPAPSLWDVPPPPKK
;
A
#
# COMPACT_ATOMS: atom_id res chain seq x y z
N MET A 1 39.32 30.06 30.96
CA MET A 1 39.82 29.05 31.89
C MET A 1 39.45 29.42 33.31
N ARG A 2 38.46 28.75 33.87
CA ARG A 2 38.15 28.73 35.30
C ARG A 2 37.41 27.42 35.59
N GLN A 3 38.05 26.55 36.38
CA GLN A 3 37.42 25.31 36.88
C GLN A 3 36.59 25.61 38.12
N PRO A 4 35.43 24.96 38.30
CA PRO A 4 34.69 25.00 39.56
C PRO A 4 35.14 23.88 40.52
N HIS A 5 35.24 24.25 41.77
CA HIS A 5 35.64 23.42 42.91
C HIS A 5 34.59 22.38 43.33
N PRO A 6 35.01 21.25 43.95
CA PRO A 6 34.09 20.23 44.45
C PRO A 6 33.59 20.60 45.86
N HIS A 7 32.29 20.64 46.03
CA HIS A 7 31.68 20.75 47.36
C HIS A 7 31.61 19.37 48.02
N ARG A 8 32.33 19.27 49.17
CA ARG A 8 32.27 18.13 50.09
C ARG A 8 31.03 18.34 51.00
N PHE A 9 30.10 17.37 51.03
CA PHE A 9 29.08 17.29 52.07
C PHE A 9 29.47 16.25 53.12
N PRO A 10 29.26 16.50 54.41
CA PRO A 10 29.61 15.59 55.50
C PRO A 10 28.55 14.48 55.67
N LEU A 11 29.06 13.26 55.92
CA LEU A 11 28.28 12.13 56.36
C LEU A 11 27.75 12.39 57.80
N LEU A 12 26.44 12.33 57.98
CA LEU A 12 25.79 12.16 59.25
C LEU A 12 25.01 10.83 59.22
N LEU A 13 25.52 9.85 59.99
CA LEU A 13 24.72 8.67 60.37
C LEU A 13 23.71 9.05 61.45
N PRO A 14 22.51 8.53 61.42
CA PRO A 14 21.83 8.18 62.66
C PRO A 14 21.47 6.68 62.75
N ALA A 15 21.52 6.26 63.97
CA ALA A 15 21.35 4.95 64.55
C ALA A 15 20.08 4.19 64.17
N ALA A 16 20.31 2.87 64.21
CA ALA A 16 19.30 1.84 64.05
C ALA A 16 18.14 1.94 65.09
N LEU A 17 16.90 1.81 64.59
CA LEU A 17 15.76 1.38 65.42
C LEU A 17 15.08 0.23 64.70
N ALA A 18 15.28 -0.99 65.18
CA ALA A 18 14.63 -2.20 64.66
C ALA A 18 13.19 -2.24 65.15
N ALA A 19 12.23 -2.01 64.26
CA ALA A 19 10.80 -2.27 64.52
C ALA A 19 10.43 -3.57 63.76
N LEU A 20 10.17 -4.63 64.55
CA LEU A 20 9.64 -5.90 64.08
C LEU A 20 8.17 -5.70 63.71
N VAL A 21 7.88 -5.61 62.44
CA VAL A 21 6.49 -5.61 61.92
C VAL A 21 6.19 -7.03 61.43
N ALA A 22 5.34 -7.73 62.19
CA ALA A 22 4.80 -9.03 61.80
C ALA A 22 3.81 -8.81 60.59
N PHE A 23 4.24 -9.18 59.39
CA PHE A 23 3.34 -9.26 58.25
C PHE A 23 2.45 -10.51 58.36
N VAL A 24 1.21 -10.33 58.75
CA VAL A 24 0.14 -11.30 58.57
C VAL A 24 -0.13 -11.38 57.08
N SER A 25 0.43 -12.37 56.40
CA SER A 25 0.10 -12.66 55.00
C SER A 25 -1.30 -13.22 54.90
N CYS A 26 -2.27 -12.32 54.68
CA CYS A 26 -3.58 -12.71 54.17
C CYS A 26 -3.43 -13.09 52.69
N SER A 27 -3.17 -14.38 52.43
CA SER A 27 -3.25 -14.92 51.04
C SER A 27 -4.69 -14.89 50.56
N THR A 28 -5.13 -13.77 50.04
CA THR A 28 -6.34 -13.72 49.21
C THR A 28 -5.98 -14.36 47.88
N ARG A 29 -6.40 -15.63 47.72
CA ARG A 29 -6.35 -16.34 46.43
C ARG A 29 -7.22 -15.55 45.45
N GLN A 30 -6.59 -14.68 44.64
CA GLN A 30 -7.27 -14.04 43.53
C GLN A 30 -7.68 -15.17 42.54
N PRO A 31 -8.93 -15.20 42.10
CA PRO A 31 -9.30 -16.11 41.02
C PRO A 31 -8.48 -15.70 39.78
N GLU A 32 -7.68 -16.63 39.29
CA GLU A 32 -7.00 -16.48 37.99
C GLU A 32 -8.06 -16.30 36.93
N THR A 33 -8.33 -15.03 36.59
CA THR A 33 -9.10 -14.72 35.37
C THR A 33 -8.19 -15.12 34.22
N THR A 34 -8.42 -16.29 33.66
CA THR A 34 -7.83 -16.71 32.38
C THR A 34 -8.33 -15.72 31.34
N THR A 35 -7.59 -14.64 31.18
CA THR A 35 -7.76 -13.76 30.01
C THR A 35 -7.30 -14.55 28.81
N SER A 36 -8.25 -15.21 28.16
CA SER A 36 -8.01 -15.79 26.84
C SER A 36 -7.67 -14.61 25.93
N THR A 37 -6.39 -14.44 25.63
CA THR A 37 -5.95 -13.55 24.55
C THR A 37 -6.73 -13.96 23.31
N PRO A 38 -7.51 -13.08 22.68
CA PRO A 38 -8.22 -13.44 21.47
C PRO A 38 -7.15 -13.81 20.45
N THR A 39 -7.14 -15.09 20.03
CA THR A 39 -6.33 -15.52 18.89
C THR A 39 -6.76 -14.65 17.72
N ALA A 40 -5.88 -13.77 17.23
CA ALA A 40 -6.16 -12.99 16.06
C ALA A 40 -6.56 -13.95 14.94
N ALA A 41 -7.77 -13.79 14.42
CA ALA A 41 -8.27 -14.64 13.34
C ALA A 41 -7.26 -14.53 12.17
N VAL A 42 -6.73 -15.66 11.73
CA VAL A 42 -5.81 -15.70 10.58
C VAL A 42 -6.64 -15.33 9.35
N MET A 43 -6.26 -14.24 8.69
CA MET A 43 -6.92 -13.79 7.45
C MET A 43 -6.77 -14.88 6.37
N THR A 44 -7.82 -15.13 5.64
CA THR A 44 -7.73 -15.93 4.41
C THR A 44 -6.85 -15.23 3.37
N ALA A 45 -6.34 -15.96 2.38
CA ALA A 45 -5.55 -15.36 1.30
C ALA A 45 -6.32 -14.25 0.57
N VAL A 46 -7.63 -14.45 0.33
CA VAL A 46 -8.46 -13.43 -0.34
C VAL A 46 -8.64 -12.18 0.54
N GLU A 47 -8.87 -12.33 1.84
CA GLU A 47 -8.96 -11.19 2.76
C GLU A 47 -7.64 -10.44 2.88
N ARG A 48 -6.51 -11.16 2.96
CA ARG A 48 -5.17 -10.57 2.96
C ARG A 48 -4.91 -9.81 1.66
N GLY A 49 -5.25 -10.42 0.52
CA GLY A 49 -5.12 -9.79 -0.81
C GLY A 49 -5.98 -8.55 -0.94
N LYS A 50 -7.23 -8.58 -0.46
CA LYS A 50 -8.12 -7.40 -0.41
C LYS A 50 -7.48 -6.27 0.39
N TYR A 51 -6.96 -6.59 1.56
CA TYR A 51 -6.26 -5.60 2.39
C TYR A 51 -5.08 -4.98 1.64
N LEU A 52 -4.21 -5.80 1.05
CA LEU A 52 -3.03 -5.34 0.30
C LEU A 52 -3.42 -4.47 -0.89
N VAL A 53 -4.36 -4.89 -1.71
CA VAL A 53 -4.85 -4.12 -2.86
C VAL A 53 -5.43 -2.77 -2.43
N THR A 54 -6.10 -2.73 -1.26
CA THR A 54 -6.66 -1.49 -0.71
C THR A 54 -5.57 -0.54 -0.22
N VAL A 55 -4.64 -1.01 0.62
CA VAL A 55 -3.61 -0.13 1.23
C VAL A 55 -2.53 0.28 0.22
N SER A 56 -2.35 -0.49 -0.85
CA SER A 56 -1.44 -0.16 -1.95
C SER A 56 -2.05 0.79 -2.98
N GLY A 57 -3.27 1.27 -2.77
CA GLY A 57 -3.91 2.27 -3.63
C GLY A 57 -4.27 1.79 -5.03
N CYS A 58 -4.41 0.48 -5.27
CA CYS A 58 -4.74 -0.03 -6.61
C CYS A 58 -6.06 0.57 -7.14
N ASN A 59 -7.04 0.76 -6.23
CA ASN A 59 -8.32 1.35 -6.59
C ASN A 59 -8.22 2.79 -7.10
N ASP A 60 -7.24 3.57 -6.65
CA ASP A 60 -7.13 4.99 -6.99
C ASP A 60 -7.00 5.18 -8.51
N CYS A 61 -6.20 4.34 -9.16
CA CYS A 61 -6.00 4.39 -10.59
C CYS A 61 -6.91 3.40 -11.35
N HIS A 62 -7.18 2.21 -10.77
CA HIS A 62 -7.85 1.12 -11.48
C HIS A 62 -9.38 1.06 -11.25
N THR A 63 -9.97 2.03 -10.54
CA THR A 63 -11.44 2.18 -10.43
C THR A 63 -11.86 3.48 -11.09
N PRO A 64 -12.79 3.46 -12.05
CA PRO A 64 -13.25 4.67 -12.72
C PRO A 64 -13.75 5.71 -11.71
N GLY A 65 -13.36 6.96 -11.90
CA GLY A 65 -13.78 8.09 -11.08
C GLY A 65 -13.09 8.21 -9.71
N ALA A 66 -12.28 7.24 -9.28
CA ALA A 66 -11.69 7.24 -7.93
C ALA A 66 -10.83 8.49 -7.67
N LEU A 67 -9.95 8.87 -8.59
CA LEU A 67 -9.11 10.07 -8.46
C LEU A 67 -9.89 11.40 -8.50
N PHE A 68 -11.14 11.36 -8.93
CA PHE A 68 -12.04 12.52 -8.87
C PHE A 68 -12.88 12.55 -7.59
N GLY A 69 -12.65 11.62 -6.64
CA GLY A 69 -13.44 11.48 -5.42
C GLY A 69 -14.86 10.93 -5.63
N ALA A 70 -15.12 10.34 -6.80
CA ALA A 70 -16.42 9.77 -7.19
C ALA A 70 -16.23 8.35 -7.76
N PRO A 71 -15.71 7.38 -6.96
CA PRO A 71 -15.42 6.04 -7.42
C PRO A 71 -16.70 5.30 -7.85
N ASP A 72 -16.67 4.72 -9.05
CA ASP A 72 -17.70 3.79 -9.51
C ASP A 72 -17.39 2.38 -8.99
N PHE A 73 -17.87 2.06 -7.81
CA PHE A 73 -17.66 0.76 -7.20
C PHE A 73 -18.36 -0.41 -7.92
N ALA A 74 -19.32 -0.15 -8.80
CA ALA A 74 -19.87 -1.20 -9.65
C ALA A 74 -18.86 -1.70 -10.68
N ARG A 75 -17.87 -0.85 -11.01
CA ARG A 75 -16.74 -1.16 -11.89
C ARG A 75 -15.39 -1.13 -11.13
N ALA A 76 -15.40 -1.47 -9.84
CA ALA A 76 -14.16 -1.47 -9.05
C ALA A 76 -13.07 -2.32 -9.72
N LEU A 77 -11.86 -1.78 -9.78
CA LEU A 77 -10.68 -2.41 -10.38
C LEU A 77 -10.80 -2.79 -11.87
N SER A 78 -11.79 -2.26 -12.58
CA SER A 78 -11.94 -2.51 -14.02
C SER A 78 -11.07 -1.60 -14.92
N GLY A 79 -10.19 -0.80 -14.32
CA GLY A 79 -9.39 0.19 -15.03
C GLY A 79 -10.01 1.58 -15.04
N SER A 80 -9.47 2.47 -15.86
CA SER A 80 -9.96 3.86 -15.94
C SER A 80 -9.65 4.48 -17.30
N GLU A 81 -10.53 5.34 -17.75
CA GLU A 81 -10.37 6.18 -18.94
C GLU A 81 -9.49 7.42 -18.67
N LEU A 82 -9.07 7.65 -17.42
CA LEU A 82 -8.15 8.74 -17.08
C LEU A 82 -6.75 8.41 -17.59
N GLY A 83 -6.25 9.25 -18.48
CA GLY A 83 -4.90 9.12 -19.04
C GLY A 83 -3.83 9.81 -18.17
N TRP A 84 -2.64 9.24 -18.15
CA TRP A 84 -1.46 9.78 -17.50
C TRP A 84 -0.40 10.11 -18.53
N SER A 85 -0.22 11.38 -18.81
CA SER A 85 0.69 11.88 -19.85
C SER A 85 2.05 12.28 -19.26
N GLY A 86 3.10 11.91 -19.98
CA GLY A 86 4.48 12.26 -19.67
C GLY A 86 5.41 12.02 -20.86
N PRO A 87 6.75 12.00 -20.65
CA PRO A 87 7.70 11.71 -21.73
C PRO A 87 7.49 10.34 -22.41
N TRP A 88 6.78 9.43 -21.74
CA TRP A 88 6.44 8.09 -22.25
C TRP A 88 5.18 8.03 -23.12
N GLY A 89 4.55 9.18 -23.42
CA GLY A 89 3.24 9.24 -24.05
C GLY A 89 2.11 9.27 -23.04
N VAL A 90 0.99 8.60 -23.31
CA VAL A 90 -0.16 8.51 -22.39
C VAL A 90 -0.44 7.05 -22.06
N THR A 91 -0.51 6.74 -20.78
CA THR A 91 -0.88 5.42 -20.25
C THR A 91 -2.23 5.49 -19.57
N TYR A 92 -2.92 4.36 -19.52
CA TYR A 92 -4.22 4.20 -18.87
C TYR A 92 -4.18 2.99 -17.95
N ALA A 93 -4.91 3.05 -16.84
CA ALA A 93 -5.01 1.94 -15.91
C ALA A 93 -5.79 0.78 -16.56
N SER A 94 -5.22 -0.41 -16.49
CA SER A 94 -5.79 -1.62 -17.09
C SER A 94 -6.91 -2.20 -16.23
N ASN A 95 -7.77 -3.01 -16.84
CA ASN A 95 -8.76 -3.82 -16.13
C ASN A 95 -8.07 -4.97 -15.38
N LEU A 96 -8.19 -4.98 -14.05
CA LEU A 96 -7.64 -5.99 -13.14
C LEU A 96 -8.67 -7.07 -12.74
N THR A 97 -9.90 -6.97 -13.25
CA THR A 97 -10.92 -8.00 -12.98
C THR A 97 -10.66 -9.25 -13.83
N PRO A 98 -11.19 -10.43 -13.44
CA PRO A 98 -11.00 -11.66 -14.17
C PRO A 98 -11.86 -11.75 -15.46
N ASP A 99 -12.14 -10.61 -16.10
CA ASP A 99 -12.76 -10.59 -17.42
C ASP A 99 -11.79 -11.18 -18.47
N MET A 100 -12.30 -12.08 -19.30
CA MET A 100 -11.48 -12.86 -20.23
C MET A 100 -10.96 -12.07 -21.42
N GLU A 101 -11.69 -11.02 -21.83
CA GLU A 101 -11.37 -10.24 -23.03
C GLU A 101 -10.64 -8.94 -22.70
N THR A 102 -11.08 -8.24 -21.68
CA THR A 102 -10.60 -6.89 -21.36
C THR A 102 -9.78 -6.81 -20.08
N GLY A 103 -9.83 -7.87 -19.26
CA GLY A 103 -9.16 -7.97 -17.96
C GLY A 103 -8.01 -8.97 -17.94
N ILE A 104 -7.74 -9.46 -16.72
CA ILE A 104 -6.67 -10.44 -16.48
C ILE A 104 -7.19 -11.89 -16.49
N GLY A 105 -8.43 -12.16 -16.88
CA GLY A 105 -9.04 -13.49 -16.84
C GLY A 105 -8.27 -14.53 -17.65
N ALA A 106 -7.75 -14.15 -18.81
CA ALA A 106 -6.94 -15.02 -19.68
C ALA A 106 -5.46 -15.13 -19.28
N TRP A 107 -5.01 -14.39 -18.24
CA TRP A 107 -3.61 -14.43 -17.78
C TRP A 107 -3.40 -15.59 -16.81
N THR A 108 -2.21 -16.18 -16.82
CA THR A 108 -1.80 -17.10 -15.74
C THR A 108 -1.38 -16.30 -14.50
N ASP A 109 -1.34 -16.95 -13.34
CA ASP A 109 -0.89 -16.30 -12.10
C ASP A 109 0.58 -15.85 -12.21
N ALA A 110 1.43 -16.64 -12.88
CA ALA A 110 2.82 -16.27 -13.15
C ALA A 110 2.95 -15.03 -14.05
N GLU A 111 2.03 -14.81 -14.99
CA GLU A 111 2.02 -13.60 -15.83
C GLU A 111 1.57 -12.37 -15.02
N ILE A 112 0.61 -12.53 -14.10
CA ILE A 112 0.20 -11.46 -13.18
C ILE A 112 1.35 -11.14 -12.24
N GLU A 113 1.98 -12.14 -11.62
CA GLU A 113 3.13 -11.94 -10.76
C GLU A 113 4.28 -11.25 -11.49
N ARG A 114 4.62 -11.68 -12.70
CA ARG A 114 5.65 -11.01 -13.52
C ARG A 114 5.30 -9.55 -13.78
N ALA A 115 4.05 -9.23 -14.08
CA ALA A 115 3.61 -7.85 -14.30
C ALA A 115 3.80 -6.99 -13.04
N LEU A 116 3.49 -7.53 -11.87
CA LEU A 116 3.62 -6.82 -10.59
C LEU A 116 5.08 -6.75 -10.10
N ARG A 117 5.93 -7.75 -10.39
CA ARG A 117 7.33 -7.77 -9.94
C ARG A 117 8.30 -7.09 -10.90
N SER A 118 8.05 -7.18 -12.20
CA SER A 118 9.02 -6.77 -13.22
C SER A 118 8.47 -5.69 -14.15
N GLY A 119 7.22 -5.31 -14.00
CA GLY A 119 6.59 -4.33 -14.89
C GLY A 119 6.41 -4.83 -16.33
N ILE A 120 6.38 -6.15 -16.56
CA ILE A 120 6.27 -6.74 -17.91
C ILE A 120 4.93 -7.47 -18.04
N LYS A 121 4.08 -6.98 -18.91
CA LYS A 121 2.76 -7.55 -19.20
C LYS A 121 2.85 -8.90 -19.92
N ARG A 122 1.69 -9.58 -20.05
CA ARG A 122 1.57 -10.86 -20.76
C ARG A 122 2.14 -10.82 -22.18
N ASP A 123 1.87 -9.76 -22.91
CA ASP A 123 2.33 -9.53 -24.28
C ASP A 123 3.82 -9.13 -24.40
N GLY A 124 4.55 -9.09 -23.29
CA GLY A 124 5.96 -8.69 -23.24
C GLY A 124 6.18 -7.19 -23.22
N THR A 125 5.14 -6.36 -23.29
CA THR A 125 5.29 -4.90 -23.22
C THR A 125 5.49 -4.42 -21.79
N ALA A 126 6.26 -3.33 -21.64
CA ALA A 126 6.47 -2.73 -20.33
C ALA A 126 5.22 -1.95 -19.84
N ILE A 127 4.96 -2.08 -18.55
CA ILE A 127 4.00 -1.21 -17.85
C ILE A 127 4.60 0.19 -17.78
N GLY A 128 3.83 1.18 -18.23
CA GLY A 128 4.27 2.56 -18.18
C GLY A 128 3.93 3.26 -16.86
N PRO A 129 4.64 4.37 -16.57
CA PRO A 129 4.29 5.22 -15.43
C PRO A 129 2.83 5.70 -15.51
N PRO A 130 2.19 6.01 -14.37
CA PRO A 130 2.76 6.09 -13.03
C PRO A 130 2.65 4.78 -12.21
N MET A 131 2.36 3.63 -12.84
CA MET A 131 2.19 2.37 -12.11
C MET A 131 3.45 2.03 -11.29
N PRO A 132 3.35 1.97 -9.93
CA PRO A 132 4.52 1.81 -9.06
C PRO A 132 4.87 0.32 -8.87
N TRP A 133 5.05 -0.43 -9.96
CA TRP A 133 5.37 -1.85 -9.89
C TRP A 133 6.68 -2.16 -9.12
N PRO A 134 7.72 -1.29 -9.05
CA PRO A 134 8.90 -1.57 -8.23
C PRO A 134 8.58 -1.74 -6.74
N GLU A 135 7.55 -1.02 -6.26
CA GLU A 135 7.09 -1.14 -4.87
C GLU A 135 6.41 -2.51 -4.65
N PHE A 136 5.61 -2.96 -5.60
CA PHE A 136 4.93 -4.25 -5.53
C PHE A 136 5.89 -5.43 -5.70
N ALA A 137 7.04 -5.22 -6.32
CA ALA A 137 8.11 -6.21 -6.38
C ALA A 137 8.61 -6.64 -4.99
N GLN A 138 8.39 -5.80 -3.96
CA GLN A 138 8.78 -6.06 -2.58
C GLN A 138 7.80 -6.98 -1.82
N TYR A 139 6.64 -7.29 -2.38
CA TYR A 139 5.73 -8.24 -1.73
C TYR A 139 6.41 -9.58 -1.47
N THR A 140 6.15 -10.14 -0.28
CA THR A 140 6.53 -11.53 0.00
C THR A 140 5.84 -12.47 -0.99
N PRO A 141 6.34 -13.69 -1.19
CA PRO A 141 5.64 -14.67 -2.03
C PRO A 141 4.18 -14.90 -1.60
N ASP A 142 3.92 -14.97 -0.29
CA ASP A 142 2.59 -15.17 0.25
C ASP A 142 1.68 -13.96 0.02
N ASP A 143 2.20 -12.73 0.17
CA ASP A 143 1.44 -11.52 -0.10
C ASP A 143 1.12 -11.37 -1.59
N MET A 144 2.05 -11.72 -2.46
CA MET A 144 1.81 -11.74 -3.91
C MET A 144 0.74 -12.75 -4.29
N ALA A 145 0.82 -13.97 -3.74
CA ALA A 145 -0.21 -15.00 -3.95
C ALA A 145 -1.58 -14.53 -3.42
N ALA A 146 -1.61 -13.85 -2.28
CA ALA A 146 -2.84 -13.29 -1.71
C ALA A 146 -3.45 -12.20 -2.61
N VAL A 147 -2.63 -11.29 -3.14
CA VAL A 147 -3.08 -10.25 -4.10
C VAL A 147 -3.69 -10.92 -5.33
N ILE A 148 -3.00 -11.90 -5.92
CA ILE A 148 -3.52 -12.63 -7.09
C ILE A 148 -4.83 -13.35 -6.76
N ALA A 149 -4.91 -14.03 -5.61
CA ALA A 149 -6.12 -14.71 -5.17
C ALA A 149 -7.31 -13.74 -5.03
N TYR A 150 -7.08 -12.56 -4.49
CA TYR A 150 -8.12 -11.53 -4.39
C TYR A 150 -8.55 -11.03 -5.78
N LEU A 151 -7.62 -10.69 -6.68
CA LEU A 151 -7.95 -10.23 -8.03
C LEU A 151 -8.75 -11.30 -8.80
N ARG A 152 -8.42 -12.58 -8.62
CA ARG A 152 -9.18 -13.71 -9.19
C ARG A 152 -10.58 -13.86 -8.60
N SER A 153 -10.78 -13.45 -7.35
CA SER A 153 -12.08 -13.55 -6.65
C SER A 153 -13.07 -12.43 -7.01
N LEU A 154 -12.62 -11.41 -7.74
CA LEU A 154 -13.47 -10.30 -8.15
C LEU A 154 -14.53 -10.75 -9.17
N PRO A 155 -15.68 -10.07 -9.25
CA PRO A 155 -16.59 -10.25 -10.37
C PRO A 155 -15.89 -9.78 -11.67
N ALA A 156 -16.09 -10.53 -12.75
CA ALA A 156 -15.63 -10.11 -14.06
C ALA A 156 -16.44 -8.90 -14.54
N VAL A 157 -15.73 -7.83 -14.89
CA VAL A 157 -16.35 -6.60 -15.41
C VAL A 157 -15.79 -6.35 -16.82
N PRO A 158 -16.59 -6.50 -17.88
CA PRO A 158 -16.15 -6.21 -19.24
C PRO A 158 -15.99 -4.69 -19.40
N HIS A 159 -14.74 -4.22 -19.41
CA HIS A 159 -14.41 -2.81 -19.56
C HIS A 159 -13.12 -2.65 -20.38
N LYS A 160 -13.27 -2.19 -21.60
CA LYS A 160 -12.14 -1.92 -22.51
C LYS A 160 -11.60 -0.52 -22.29
N ASN A 161 -10.48 -0.44 -21.58
CA ASN A 161 -9.78 0.83 -21.35
C ASN A 161 -9.09 1.33 -22.63
N PRO A 162 -8.83 2.65 -22.77
CA PRO A 162 -8.09 3.18 -23.91
C PRO A 162 -6.70 2.55 -24.05
N ALA A 163 -6.27 2.39 -25.28
CA ALA A 163 -4.92 1.91 -25.57
C ALA A 163 -3.87 2.98 -25.22
N ARG A 164 -2.65 2.54 -24.88
CA ARG A 164 -1.52 3.45 -24.70
C ARG A 164 -1.30 4.30 -25.95
N VAL A 165 -1.10 5.61 -25.75
CA VAL A 165 -0.76 6.55 -26.82
C VAL A 165 0.74 6.84 -26.75
N MET A 166 1.41 6.68 -27.88
CA MET A 166 2.88 6.87 -27.94
C MET A 166 3.26 8.36 -27.91
N PRO A 167 4.51 8.69 -27.50
CA PRO A 167 4.96 10.08 -27.52
C PRO A 167 4.76 10.74 -28.87
N GLY A 168 4.30 12.00 -28.87
CA GLY A 168 4.05 12.77 -30.09
C GLY A 168 2.70 12.51 -30.74
N GLN A 169 1.93 11.51 -30.30
CA GLN A 169 0.58 11.26 -30.76
C GLN A 169 -0.45 11.99 -29.91
N LYS A 170 -1.62 12.31 -30.48
CA LYS A 170 -2.70 12.99 -29.80
C LYS A 170 -3.55 11.98 -29.04
N ALA A 171 -3.68 12.19 -27.73
CA ALA A 171 -4.66 11.49 -26.91
C ALA A 171 -5.94 12.33 -26.75
N THR A 172 -7.05 11.66 -26.41
CA THR A 172 -8.37 12.27 -26.14
C THR A 172 -8.84 11.86 -24.76
N GLY A 173 -9.80 12.60 -24.21
CA GLY A 173 -10.37 12.34 -22.88
C GLY A 173 -9.70 13.14 -21.77
N SER A 174 -9.99 12.74 -20.54
CA SER A 174 -9.39 13.36 -19.34
C SER A 174 -7.95 12.89 -19.16
N ILE A 175 -7.01 13.83 -19.02
CA ILE A 175 -5.58 13.52 -18.95
C ILE A 175 -4.93 14.34 -17.84
N VAL A 176 -4.24 13.64 -16.93
CA VAL A 176 -3.29 14.24 -16.00
C VAL A 176 -1.94 14.29 -16.67
N THR A 177 -1.34 15.47 -16.74
CA THR A 177 -0.02 15.66 -17.35
C THR A 177 1.05 15.78 -16.28
N LEU A 178 2.04 14.90 -16.34
CA LEU A 178 3.25 14.98 -15.54
C LEU A 178 4.34 15.68 -16.35
N PRO A 179 5.04 16.67 -15.78
CA PRO A 179 6.10 17.36 -16.49
C PRO A 179 7.29 16.43 -16.80
N ALA A 180 8.17 16.86 -17.68
CA ALA A 180 9.43 16.17 -17.90
C ALA A 180 10.27 16.10 -16.61
N PRO A 181 11.09 15.05 -16.42
CA PRO A 181 11.90 14.88 -15.20
C PRO A 181 12.76 16.09 -14.82
N SER A 182 13.26 16.83 -15.79
CA SER A 182 14.02 18.07 -15.56
C SER A 182 13.21 19.20 -14.90
N LEU A 183 11.90 19.08 -14.84
CA LEU A 183 11.00 20.04 -14.20
C LEU A 183 10.44 19.53 -12.86
N TRP A 184 10.81 18.31 -12.45
CA TRP A 184 10.43 17.79 -11.15
C TRP A 184 11.21 18.52 -10.06
N ASP A 185 10.54 18.81 -8.95
CA ASP A 185 11.09 19.54 -7.81
C ASP A 185 11.56 20.99 -8.13
N VAL A 186 11.19 21.51 -9.30
CA VAL A 186 11.40 22.93 -9.62
C VAL A 186 10.29 23.75 -8.97
N PRO A 187 10.63 24.82 -8.22
CA PRO A 187 9.63 25.73 -7.66
C PRO A 187 8.73 26.29 -8.77
N PRO A 188 7.43 26.46 -8.53
CA PRO A 188 6.54 27.06 -9.52
C PRO A 188 7.03 28.49 -9.84
N PRO A 189 6.87 28.95 -11.09
CA PRO A 189 7.24 30.32 -11.47
C PRO A 189 6.49 31.32 -10.59
N PRO A 190 7.12 32.48 -10.27
CA PRO A 190 6.45 33.50 -9.48
C PRO A 190 5.15 33.93 -10.15
N LYS A 191 4.09 34.08 -9.36
CA LYS A 191 2.81 34.59 -9.84
C LYS A 191 3.03 36.00 -10.39
N LYS A 192 2.61 36.23 -11.63
CA LYS A 192 2.61 37.57 -12.26
C LYS A 192 1.52 38.44 -11.64
#